data_3e234ab1c3b5371c0ebcfc718413d4b7
#
_entry.id   3e234ab1c3b5371c0ebcfc718413d4b7
#
_cell.length_a   1.000
_cell.length_b   1.000
_cell.length_c   1.000
_cell.angle_alpha   90.00
_cell.angle_beta   90.00
_cell.angle_gamma   90.00
#
_symmetry.space_group_name_H-M   'P 1'
#
loop_
_entity.id
_entity.type
_entity.pdbx_description
1 polymer ?
#
loop_
_entity_poly.entity_id
_entity_poly.type
_entity_poly.pdbx_seq_one_letter_code
_entity_poly.pdbx_strand_id
1 'polypeptide(L)'
;MAMKSALELAMEKVGKIQSDEGALSDEQRKRIGDLRKQYEAKIAEKEIMMQSEIQKLMRNRPPQEAMVGARQLQAQFQETKKALQQEAENKVAEVRSGKV
;
A
#
# COMPACT_ATOMS: atom_id res chain seq x y z
N MET A 1 28.16 -32.30 9.42
CA MET A 1 27.75 -31.95 9.57
C MET A 1 27.17 -31.25 9.53
N ALA A 2 26.90 -31.30 9.42
CA ALA A 2 26.35 -30.45 8.98
C ALA A 2 25.47 -29.67 9.64
N MET A 3 25.92 -28.94 10.41
CA MET A 3 25.16 -27.95 10.91
C MET A 3 24.76 -27.02 9.86
N LYS A 4 23.50 -26.70 9.79
CA LYS A 4 23.04 -25.62 8.95
C LYS A 4 23.56 -24.32 9.49
N SER A 5 24.20 -23.57 8.65
CA SER A 5 24.68 -22.25 9.02
C SER A 5 23.49 -21.29 9.17
N ALA A 6 23.76 -20.15 9.79
CA ALA A 6 22.77 -19.12 9.89
C ALA A 6 22.25 -18.69 8.50
N LEU A 7 23.14 -18.72 7.52
CA LEU A 7 22.76 -18.41 6.15
C LEU A 7 21.75 -19.43 5.60
N GLU A 8 21.98 -20.71 5.84
CA GLU A 8 21.06 -21.75 5.40
C GLU A 8 19.71 -21.61 6.08
N LEU A 9 19.67 -21.33 7.36
CA LEU A 9 18.45 -21.10 8.08
C LEU A 9 17.69 -19.88 7.53
N ALA A 10 18.43 -18.82 7.24
CA ALA A 10 17.85 -17.63 6.65
C ALA A 10 17.26 -17.95 5.26
N MET A 11 18.00 -18.73 4.49
CA MET A 11 17.51 -19.14 3.17
C MET A 11 16.27 -20.02 3.26
N GLU A 12 16.20 -20.89 4.26
CA GLU A 12 14.99 -21.69 4.46
C GLU A 12 13.78 -20.83 4.78
N LYS A 13 13.95 -19.79 5.61
CA LYS A 13 12.87 -18.87 5.91
C LYS A 13 12.44 -18.07 4.68
N VAL A 14 13.39 -17.59 3.92
CA VAL A 14 13.13 -16.91 2.67
C VAL A 14 12.45 -17.86 1.70
N GLY A 15 12.93 -19.10 1.65
CA GLY A 15 12.34 -20.12 0.82
C GLY A 15 10.88 -20.40 1.17
N LYS A 16 10.53 -20.41 2.46
CA LYS A 16 9.16 -20.59 2.88
C LYS A 16 8.27 -19.44 2.42
N ILE A 17 8.75 -18.21 2.56
CA ILE A 17 8.01 -17.04 2.10
C ILE A 17 7.84 -17.10 0.58
N GLN A 18 8.90 -17.45 -0.12
CA GLN A 18 8.85 -17.61 -1.56
C GLN A 18 7.99 -18.81 -1.98
N SER A 19 8.01 -19.86 -1.17
CA SER A 19 7.17 -21.02 -1.40
C SER A 19 5.69 -20.67 -1.36
N ASP A 20 5.30 -19.83 -0.41
CA ASP A 20 3.92 -19.39 -0.33
C ASP A 20 3.54 -18.62 -1.60
N GLU A 21 4.41 -17.75 -2.07
CA GLU A 21 4.20 -17.05 -3.32
C GLU A 21 4.31 -17.98 -4.51
N GLY A 22 5.24 -18.91 -4.47
CA GLY A 22 5.42 -19.91 -5.51
C GLY A 22 4.26 -20.89 -5.60
N ALA A 23 3.54 -21.10 -4.49
CA ALA A 23 2.37 -21.95 -4.46
C ALA A 23 1.12 -21.27 -5.02
N LEU A 24 1.17 -19.97 -5.25
CA LEU A 24 0.06 -19.24 -5.83
C LEU A 24 -0.10 -19.60 -7.30
N SER A 25 -1.34 -19.71 -7.74
CA SER A 25 -1.62 -19.90 -9.16
C SER A 25 -1.31 -18.62 -9.93
N ASP A 26 -1.19 -18.73 -11.23
CA ASP A 26 -1.01 -17.57 -12.10
C ASP A 26 -2.18 -16.60 -11.97
N GLU A 27 -3.40 -17.12 -11.80
CA GLU A 27 -4.57 -16.30 -11.57
C GLU A 27 -4.48 -15.50 -10.27
N GLN A 28 -4.01 -16.13 -9.20
CA GLN A 28 -3.85 -15.47 -7.92
C GLN A 28 -2.80 -14.37 -8.01
N ARG A 29 -1.69 -14.63 -8.66
CA ARG A 29 -0.63 -13.63 -8.86
C ARG A 29 -1.15 -12.44 -9.66
N LYS A 30 -1.91 -12.71 -10.70
CA LYS A 30 -2.50 -11.67 -11.52
C LYS A 30 -3.48 -10.83 -10.70
N ARG A 31 -4.30 -11.48 -9.90
CA ARG A 31 -5.26 -10.80 -9.02
C ARG A 31 -4.58 -9.89 -8.03
N ILE A 32 -3.51 -10.38 -7.42
CA ILE A 32 -2.72 -9.59 -6.48
C ILE A 32 -2.14 -8.36 -7.18
N GLY A 33 -1.56 -8.56 -8.36
CA GLY A 33 -1.03 -7.47 -9.15
C GLY A 33 -2.08 -6.43 -9.52
N ASP A 34 -3.26 -6.89 -9.94
CA ASP A 34 -4.37 -6.01 -10.27
C ASP A 34 -4.86 -5.23 -9.05
N LEU A 35 -4.97 -5.91 -7.90
CA LEU A 35 -5.36 -5.26 -6.64
C LEU A 35 -4.37 -4.16 -6.25
N ARG A 36 -3.10 -4.45 -6.33
CA ARG A 36 -2.07 -3.46 -6.00
C ARG A 36 -2.16 -2.25 -6.89
N LYS A 37 -2.36 -2.47 -8.19
CA LYS A 37 -2.52 -1.38 -9.15
C LYS A 37 -3.77 -0.54 -8.87
N GLN A 38 -4.88 -1.21 -8.55
CA GLN A 38 -6.12 -0.52 -8.22
C GLN A 38 -5.96 0.38 -7.01
N TYR A 39 -5.30 -0.11 -5.97
CA TYR A 39 -5.11 0.68 -4.75
C TYR A 39 -4.08 1.78 -4.94
N GLU A 40 -3.04 1.55 -5.71
CA GLU A 40 -2.11 2.60 -6.08
C GLU A 40 -2.83 3.74 -6.81
N ALA A 41 -3.73 3.38 -7.74
CA ALA A 41 -4.52 4.37 -8.47
C ALA A 41 -5.45 5.14 -7.53
N LYS A 42 -6.08 4.47 -6.58
CA LYS A 42 -6.95 5.13 -5.60
C LYS A 42 -6.17 6.12 -4.73
N ILE A 43 -5.00 5.72 -4.28
CA ILE A 43 -4.14 6.58 -3.47
C ILE A 43 -3.68 7.78 -4.29
N ALA A 44 -3.26 7.56 -5.53
CA ALA A 44 -2.82 8.63 -6.41
C ALA A 44 -3.95 9.64 -6.67
N GLU A 45 -5.16 9.15 -6.85
CA GLU A 45 -6.34 9.98 -7.03
C GLU A 45 -6.58 10.88 -5.82
N LYS A 46 -6.50 10.30 -4.62
CA LYS A 46 -6.66 11.07 -3.38
C LYS A 46 -5.58 12.11 -3.21
N GLU A 47 -4.36 11.78 -3.60
CA GLU A 47 -3.25 12.72 -3.55
C GLU A 47 -3.47 13.91 -4.49
N ILE A 48 -3.93 13.64 -5.71
CA ILE A 48 -4.23 14.68 -6.68
C ILE A 48 -5.35 15.59 -6.16
N MET A 49 -6.39 15.01 -5.57
CA MET A 49 -7.48 15.79 -4.98
C MET A 49 -6.98 16.67 -3.84
N MET A 50 -6.14 16.13 -2.98
CA MET A 50 -5.55 16.89 -1.89
C MET A 50 -4.74 18.06 -2.42
N GLN A 51 -3.87 17.81 -3.40
CA GLN A 51 -3.03 18.86 -3.99
C GLN A 51 -3.88 19.95 -4.62
N SER A 52 -4.96 19.57 -5.30
CA SER A 52 -5.89 20.52 -5.90
C SER A 52 -6.54 21.40 -4.85
N GLU A 53 -6.98 20.83 -3.73
CA GLU A 53 -7.59 21.58 -2.64
C GLU A 53 -6.61 22.51 -1.97
N ILE A 54 -5.36 22.07 -1.79
CA ILE A 54 -4.30 22.91 -1.24
C ILE A 54 -4.05 24.11 -2.14
N GLN A 55 -4.01 23.89 -3.46
CA GLN A 55 -3.83 24.99 -4.40
C GLN A 55 -4.97 26.00 -4.30
N LYS A 56 -6.21 25.54 -4.13
CA LYS A 56 -7.36 26.41 -3.95
C LYS A 56 -7.23 27.23 -2.68
N LEU A 57 -6.80 26.60 -1.58
CA LEU A 57 -6.57 27.31 -0.33
C LEU A 57 -5.50 28.39 -0.49
N MET A 58 -4.42 28.06 -1.17
CA MET A 58 -3.33 29.00 -1.39
C MET A 58 -3.77 30.23 -2.20
N ARG A 59 -4.72 30.07 -3.09
CA ARG A 59 -5.23 31.16 -3.92
C ARG A 59 -6.28 31.98 -3.20
N ASN A 60 -7.10 31.36 -2.35
CA ASN A 60 -8.32 31.98 -1.84
C ASN A 60 -8.23 32.40 -0.38
N ARG A 61 -7.18 32.01 0.33
CA ARG A 61 -7.04 32.28 1.76
C ARG A 61 -5.72 32.99 2.07
N PRO A 62 -5.67 33.74 3.17
CA PRO A 62 -4.41 34.31 3.62
C PRO A 62 -3.38 33.21 3.87
N PRO A 63 -2.08 33.51 3.73
CA PRO A 63 -1.04 32.48 3.83
C PRO A 63 -1.08 31.63 5.10
N GLN A 64 -1.37 32.25 6.24
CA GLN A 64 -1.41 31.50 7.50
C GLN A 64 -2.55 30.51 7.54
N GLU A 65 -3.75 30.93 7.10
CA GLU A 65 -4.90 30.05 7.03
C GLU A 65 -4.69 28.94 6.00
N ALA A 66 -4.11 29.28 4.87
CA ALA A 66 -3.81 28.32 3.83
C ALA A 66 -2.85 27.25 4.33
N MET A 67 -1.83 27.64 5.09
CA MET A 67 -0.88 26.67 5.65
C MET A 67 -1.53 25.71 6.64
N VAL A 68 -2.39 26.23 7.51
CA VAL A 68 -3.11 25.38 8.48
C VAL A 68 -4.01 24.38 7.75
N GLY A 69 -4.76 24.90 6.78
CA GLY A 69 -5.64 24.02 5.98
C GLY A 69 -4.88 22.99 5.20
N ALA A 70 -3.72 23.38 4.62
CA ALA A 70 -2.88 22.43 3.88
C ALA A 70 -2.36 21.32 4.79
N ARG A 71 -1.94 21.64 5.99
CA ARG A 71 -1.48 20.63 6.95
C ARG A 71 -2.58 19.66 7.34
N GLN A 72 -3.79 20.18 7.53
CA GLN A 72 -4.95 19.32 7.83
C GLN A 72 -5.26 18.40 6.68
N LEU A 73 -5.23 18.89 5.46
CA LEU A 73 -5.46 18.07 4.27
C LEU A 73 -4.39 17.01 4.11
N GLN A 74 -3.13 17.36 4.36
CA GLN A 74 -2.03 16.39 4.30
C GLN A 74 -2.19 15.30 5.36
N ALA A 75 -2.59 15.68 6.57
CA ALA A 75 -2.82 14.72 7.65
C ALA A 75 -3.97 13.76 7.30
N GLN A 76 -5.06 14.30 6.77
CA GLN A 76 -6.19 13.49 6.32
C GLN A 76 -5.78 12.54 5.20
N PHE A 77 -4.97 13.02 4.27
CA PHE A 77 -4.48 12.17 3.19
C PHE A 77 -3.62 11.02 3.72
N GLN A 78 -2.74 11.29 4.69
CA GLN A 78 -1.91 10.23 5.26
C GLN A 78 -2.75 9.16 5.92
N GLU A 79 -3.82 9.54 6.63
CA GLU A 79 -4.74 8.58 7.21
C GLU A 79 -5.47 7.77 6.16
N THR A 80 -5.95 8.43 5.12
CA THR A 80 -6.64 7.77 4.01
C THR A 80 -5.70 6.79 3.32
N LYS A 81 -4.47 7.22 3.08
CA LYS A 81 -3.44 6.38 2.46
C LYS A 81 -3.18 5.12 3.28
N LYS A 82 -3.01 5.27 4.59
CA LYS A 82 -2.81 4.12 5.48
C LYS A 82 -3.98 3.16 5.44
N ALA A 83 -5.20 3.70 5.48
CA ALA A 83 -6.41 2.87 5.42
C ALA A 83 -6.49 2.09 4.12
N LEU A 84 -6.19 2.76 2.99
CA LEU A 84 -6.21 2.09 1.69
C LEU A 84 -5.11 1.05 1.57
N GLN A 85 -3.92 1.33 2.09
CA GLN A 85 -2.83 0.37 2.09
C GLN A 85 -3.18 -0.86 2.93
N GLN A 86 -3.80 -0.66 4.09
CA GLN A 86 -4.23 -1.77 4.93
C GLN A 86 -5.32 -2.59 4.26
N GLU A 87 -6.27 -1.92 3.64
CA GLU A 87 -7.33 -2.59 2.89
C GLU A 87 -6.77 -3.43 1.76
N ALA A 88 -5.79 -2.88 1.03
CA ALA A 88 -5.12 -3.60 -0.04
C ALA A 88 -4.43 -4.85 0.48
N GLU A 89 -3.71 -4.73 1.59
CA GLU A 89 -3.02 -5.88 2.19
C GLU A 89 -4.00 -6.94 2.67
N ASN A 90 -5.14 -6.52 3.22
CA ASN A 90 -6.17 -7.47 3.64
C ASN A 90 -6.73 -8.24 2.45
N LYS A 91 -6.97 -7.55 1.34
CA LYS A 91 -7.49 -8.21 0.14
C LYS A 91 -6.46 -9.12 -0.51
N VAL A 92 -5.20 -8.71 -0.51
CA VAL A 92 -4.12 -9.56 -0.99
C VAL A 92 -4.01 -10.83 -0.14
N ALA A 93 -4.12 -10.68 1.17
CA ALA A 93 -4.10 -11.83 2.07
C ALA A 93 -5.26 -12.80 1.78
N GLU A 94 -6.44 -12.28 1.49
CA GLU A 94 -7.58 -13.11 1.12
C GLU A 94 -7.31 -13.92 -0.14
N VAL A 95 -6.74 -13.29 -1.16
CA VAL A 95 -6.37 -13.99 -2.39
C VAL A 95 -5.35 -15.08 -2.10
N ARG A 96 -4.33 -14.78 -1.29
CA ARG A 96 -3.29 -15.76 -0.94
C ARG A 96 -3.86 -16.94 -0.18
N SER A 97 -4.87 -16.71 0.64
CA SER A 97 -5.50 -17.78 1.41
C SER A 97 -6.51 -18.60 0.60
N GLY A 98 -6.75 -18.21 -0.64
CA GLY A 98 -7.68 -18.91 -1.51
C GLY A 98 -9.15 -18.59 -1.27
N LYS A 99 -9.45 -17.57 -0.50
CA LYS A 99 -10.84 -17.21 -0.20
C LYS A 99 -11.52 -16.43 -1.32
N VAL A 100 -10.72 -15.87 -2.20
CA VAL A 100 -11.26 -15.06 -3.29
C VAL A 100 -10.72 -15.53 -4.62
#